data_0fd53d8e8cafa1dc012cce838dcdf7de
#
_entry.id   0fd53d8e8cafa1dc012cce838dcdf7de
#
_cell.length_a   1.000
_cell.length_b   1.000
_cell.length_c   1.000
_cell.angle_alpha   90.00
_cell.angle_beta   90.00
_cell.angle_gamma   90.00
#
_symmetry.space_group_name_H-M   'P 1'
#
loop_
_entity.id
_entity.type
_entity.pdbx_description
1 polymer ?
#
loop_
_entity_poly.entity_id
_entity_poly.type
_entity_poly.pdbx_seq_one_letter_code
_entity_poly.pdbx_strand_id
1 'polypeptide(L)'
;MYSEMDLYCKLFVETQLDRAALVRFVAQTVTGTENRSTIVSPWGEVDVRNNDDYNEDRAADPHDGFLFYRYYLDIEPVEDADPGEYILSIAQLLEALWKSGAKAVAACDFEEELPRKGGMAGE
;
A
#
# COMPACT_ATOMS: atom_id res chain seq x y z
N MET A 1 -20.42 6.01 8.83
CA MET A 1 -19.66 6.35 7.66
C MET A 1 -18.63 5.29 7.30
N TYR A 2 -17.72 4.97 8.22
CA TYR A 2 -16.78 3.88 7.90
C TYR A 2 -17.21 2.56 8.51
N SER A 3 -18.29 2.53 9.30
CA SER A 3 -18.64 1.34 10.08
C SER A 3 -19.02 0.15 9.21
N GLU A 4 -19.50 0.39 7.99
CA GLU A 4 -19.89 -0.69 7.10
C GLU A 4 -18.89 -0.90 5.98
N MET A 5 -17.79 -0.18 6.00
CA MET A 5 -16.77 -0.24 4.98
C MET A 5 -15.67 -1.21 5.42
N ASP A 6 -15.23 -2.05 4.50
CA ASP A 6 -14.08 -2.89 4.76
C ASP A 6 -12.84 -2.01 4.71
N LEU A 7 -12.08 -1.99 5.78
CA LEU A 7 -10.88 -1.14 5.86
C LEU A 7 -9.62 -1.85 5.38
N TYR A 8 -9.70 -3.12 5.05
CA TYR A 8 -8.55 -3.82 4.45
C TYR A 8 -8.14 -3.13 3.15
N CYS A 9 -6.84 -3.01 2.94
CA CYS A 9 -6.33 -2.39 1.72
C CYS A 9 -5.21 -3.26 1.16
N LYS A 10 -5.30 -3.58 -0.12
CA LYS A 10 -4.23 -4.26 -0.83
C LYS A 10 -3.56 -3.22 -1.71
N LEU A 11 -2.31 -2.93 -1.42
CA LEU A 11 -1.58 -1.87 -2.10
C LEU A 11 -0.47 -2.50 -2.93
N PHE A 12 -0.61 -2.42 -4.26
CA PHE A 12 0.37 -2.99 -5.19
C PHE A 12 1.51 -2.01 -5.38
N VAL A 13 2.75 -2.51 -5.40
CA VAL A 13 3.94 -1.66 -5.49
C VAL A 13 4.91 -2.22 -6.50
N GLU A 14 5.34 -1.34 -7.43
CA GLU A 14 6.42 -1.66 -8.36
C GLU A 14 7.60 -0.78 -8.03
N THR A 15 8.73 -1.38 -7.68
CA THR A 15 9.93 -0.67 -7.29
C THR A 15 11.15 -1.52 -7.57
N GLN A 16 12.30 -0.88 -7.68
CA GLN A 16 13.58 -1.57 -7.84
C GLN A 16 14.12 -2.10 -6.51
N LEU A 17 13.56 -1.69 -5.40
CA LEU A 17 13.99 -2.16 -4.09
C LEU A 17 13.71 -3.64 -3.94
N ASP A 18 14.57 -4.37 -3.23
CA ASP A 18 14.23 -5.73 -2.85
C ASP A 18 13.24 -5.68 -1.68
N ARG A 19 12.72 -6.83 -1.28
CA ARG A 19 11.68 -6.86 -0.26
C ARG A 19 12.16 -6.30 1.07
N ALA A 20 13.38 -6.63 1.48
CA ALA A 20 13.90 -6.14 2.76
C ALA A 20 14.01 -4.61 2.76
N ALA A 21 14.45 -4.04 1.65
CA ALA A 21 14.56 -2.59 1.54
C ALA A 21 13.20 -1.94 1.52
N LEU A 22 12.22 -2.57 0.87
CA LEU A 22 10.85 -2.05 0.85
C LEU A 22 10.24 -2.09 2.25
N VAL A 23 10.46 -3.19 3.00
CA VAL A 23 10.00 -3.28 4.39
C VAL A 23 10.54 -2.12 5.20
N ARG A 24 11.84 -1.84 5.05
CA ARG A 24 12.46 -0.74 5.79
C ARG A 24 11.90 0.61 5.39
N PHE A 25 11.68 0.80 4.09
CA PHE A 25 11.10 2.04 3.58
C PHE A 25 9.72 2.29 4.19
N VAL A 26 8.88 1.25 4.19
CA VAL A 26 7.53 1.36 4.74
C VAL A 26 7.60 1.65 6.24
N ALA A 27 8.45 0.92 6.96
CA ALA A 27 8.56 1.11 8.41
C ALA A 27 8.97 2.53 8.76
N GLN A 28 9.90 3.10 8.01
CA GLN A 28 10.33 4.48 8.26
C GLN A 28 9.21 5.47 7.91
N THR A 29 8.48 5.21 6.84
CA THR A 29 7.43 6.12 6.41
C THR A 29 6.28 6.18 7.40
N VAL A 30 5.86 5.02 7.93
CA VAL A 30 4.73 4.98 8.85
C VAL A 30 5.15 5.03 10.31
N THR A 31 6.45 5.17 10.57
CA THR A 31 7.00 5.18 11.92
C THR A 31 6.58 3.91 12.67
N GLY A 32 6.76 2.77 12.02
CA GLY A 32 6.38 1.49 12.56
C GLY A 32 7.57 0.66 12.95
N THR A 33 7.29 -0.47 13.59
CA THR A 33 8.30 -1.42 14.04
C THR A 33 8.30 -2.61 13.10
N GLU A 34 9.47 -2.95 12.59
CA GLU A 34 9.62 -4.11 11.72
C GLU A 34 9.60 -5.39 12.54
N ASN A 35 8.89 -6.39 12.01
CA ASN A 35 8.90 -7.75 12.52
C ASN A 35 8.89 -8.65 11.30
N ARG A 36 10.09 -8.98 10.81
CA ARG A 36 10.26 -9.71 9.54
C ARG A 36 9.67 -8.89 8.40
N SER A 37 8.65 -9.39 7.73
CA SER A 37 8.02 -8.69 6.61
C SER A 37 6.79 -7.89 7.03
N THR A 38 6.50 -7.84 8.31
CA THR A 38 5.33 -7.13 8.84
C THR A 38 5.80 -5.89 9.58
N ILE A 39 5.11 -4.77 9.34
CA ILE A 39 5.37 -3.52 10.06
C ILE A 39 4.17 -3.25 10.95
N VAL A 40 4.41 -3.06 12.24
CA VAL A 40 3.36 -2.77 13.21
C VAL A 40 3.45 -1.30 13.57
N SER A 41 2.33 -0.60 13.46
CA SER A 41 2.24 0.82 13.77
C SER A 41 1.01 1.06 14.65
N PRO A 42 0.89 2.26 15.23
CA PRO A 42 -0.28 2.53 16.08
C PRO A 42 -1.62 2.48 15.34
N TRP A 43 -1.63 2.67 14.02
CA TRP A 43 -2.88 2.72 13.26
C TRP A 43 -3.19 1.42 12.52
N GLY A 44 -2.18 0.58 12.28
CA GLY A 44 -2.43 -0.63 11.52
C GLY A 44 -1.19 -1.47 11.34
N GLU A 45 -1.37 -2.59 10.65
CA GLU A 45 -0.27 -3.49 10.30
C GLU A 45 -0.14 -3.55 8.79
N VAL A 46 1.11 -3.55 8.32
CA VAL A 46 1.43 -3.65 6.90
C VAL A 46 2.30 -4.88 6.71
N ASP A 47 1.82 -5.81 5.88
CA ASP A 47 2.56 -7.04 5.60
C ASP A 47 3.06 -6.96 4.15
N VAL A 48 4.37 -6.96 3.96
CA VAL A 48 4.98 -6.80 2.64
C VAL A 48 5.16 -8.19 2.02
N ARG A 49 4.58 -8.38 0.85
CA ARG A 49 4.57 -9.69 0.20
C ARG A 49 5.09 -9.62 -1.22
N ASN A 50 5.78 -10.69 -1.63
CA ASN A 50 6.09 -10.87 -3.04
C ASN A 50 4.79 -11.22 -3.77
N ASN A 51 4.61 -10.64 -4.95
CA ASN A 51 3.43 -10.90 -5.75
C ASN A 51 3.72 -12.10 -6.64
N ASP A 52 3.02 -13.21 -6.41
CA ASP A 52 3.20 -14.44 -7.19
C ASP A 52 2.84 -14.23 -8.65
N ASP A 53 2.03 -13.22 -8.95
CA ASP A 53 1.61 -12.92 -10.31
C ASP A 53 2.52 -11.90 -10.98
N TYR A 54 3.63 -11.53 -10.36
CA TYR A 54 4.54 -10.54 -10.94
C TYR A 54 4.87 -10.89 -12.38
N ASN A 55 4.69 -9.91 -13.28
CA ASN A 55 5.00 -10.09 -14.69
C ASN A 55 5.33 -8.73 -15.25
N GLU A 56 6.61 -8.54 -15.61
CA GLU A 56 7.10 -7.24 -16.03
C GLU A 56 6.38 -6.74 -17.28
N ASP A 57 6.09 -7.63 -18.22
CA ASP A 57 5.41 -7.24 -19.45
C ASP A 57 3.97 -6.82 -19.19
N ARG A 58 3.26 -7.58 -18.37
CA ARG A 58 1.86 -7.26 -18.07
C ARG A 58 1.73 -6.06 -17.17
N ALA A 59 2.73 -5.82 -16.33
CA ALA A 59 2.72 -4.66 -15.45
C ALA A 59 2.76 -3.34 -16.22
N ALA A 60 3.16 -3.38 -17.49
CA ALA A 60 3.20 -2.18 -18.33
C ALA A 60 1.82 -1.77 -18.85
N ASP A 61 0.81 -2.62 -18.71
CA ASP A 61 -0.55 -2.30 -19.16
C ASP A 61 -1.08 -1.10 -18.38
N PRO A 62 -1.54 -0.03 -19.05
CA PRO A 62 -1.99 1.16 -18.33
C PRO A 62 -3.28 0.98 -17.54
N HIS A 63 -4.04 -0.08 -17.80
CA HIS A 63 -5.31 -0.29 -17.09
C HIS A 63 -5.18 -1.25 -15.92
N ASP A 64 -4.72 -2.48 -16.18
CA ASP A 64 -4.69 -3.52 -15.16
C ASP A 64 -3.29 -3.93 -14.77
N GLY A 65 -2.26 -3.21 -15.25
CA GLY A 65 -0.89 -3.59 -15.02
C GLY A 65 -0.51 -3.68 -13.56
N PHE A 66 -1.17 -2.89 -12.71
CA PHE A 66 -0.83 -2.89 -11.29
C PHE A 66 -1.03 -4.27 -10.65
N LEU A 67 -1.93 -5.09 -11.19
CA LEU A 67 -2.14 -6.44 -10.67
C LEU A 67 -0.90 -7.31 -10.81
N PHE A 68 0.02 -6.91 -11.66
CA PHE A 68 1.24 -7.68 -11.96
C PHE A 68 2.50 -7.01 -11.45
N TYR A 69 2.36 -6.00 -10.56
CA TYR A 69 3.51 -5.35 -9.94
C TYR A 69 4.26 -6.35 -9.07
N ARG A 70 5.49 -6.01 -8.73
CA ARG A 70 6.42 -6.92 -8.07
C ARG A 70 5.99 -7.32 -6.66
N TYR A 71 5.42 -6.37 -5.92
CA TYR A 71 5.03 -6.58 -4.52
C TYR A 71 3.61 -6.12 -4.28
N TYR A 72 3.06 -6.57 -3.17
CA TYR A 72 1.87 -5.93 -2.64
C TYR A 72 1.97 -5.87 -1.12
N LEU A 73 1.25 -4.92 -0.55
CA LEU A 73 1.16 -4.73 0.89
C LEU A 73 -0.25 -5.08 1.31
N ASP A 74 -0.37 -5.99 2.28
CA ASP A 74 -1.65 -6.27 2.92
C ASP A 74 -1.73 -5.35 4.13
N ILE A 75 -2.70 -4.45 4.18
CA ILE A 75 -2.81 -3.43 5.21
C ILE A 75 -4.13 -3.59 5.92
N GLU A 76 -4.08 -3.71 7.25
CA GLU A 76 -5.30 -3.83 8.07
C GLU A 76 -5.17 -2.91 9.27
N PRO A 77 -6.31 -2.35 9.74
CA PRO A 77 -6.25 -1.50 10.92
C PRO A 77 -6.03 -2.35 12.16
N VAL A 78 -5.38 -1.74 13.17
CA VAL A 78 -5.32 -2.38 14.47
C VAL A 78 -6.69 -2.25 15.13
N GLU A 79 -6.95 -3.06 16.14
CA GLU A 79 -8.19 -2.99 16.90
C GLU A 79 -8.32 -1.59 17.47
N ASP A 80 -9.52 -1.01 17.37
CA ASP A 80 -9.82 0.32 17.88
C ASP A 80 -9.11 1.47 17.17
N ALA A 81 -8.53 1.21 15.99
CA ALA A 81 -7.94 2.28 15.21
C ALA A 81 -9.02 3.26 14.75
N ASP A 82 -8.67 4.54 14.74
CA ASP A 82 -9.56 5.55 14.16
C ASP A 82 -9.54 5.40 12.64
N PRO A 83 -10.70 5.17 11.99
CA PRO A 83 -10.69 4.95 10.54
C PRO A 83 -10.11 6.12 9.74
N GLY A 84 -10.36 7.35 10.19
CA GLY A 84 -9.82 8.52 9.48
C GLY A 84 -8.30 8.55 9.53
N GLU A 85 -7.71 8.27 10.71
CA GLU A 85 -6.25 8.22 10.82
C GLU A 85 -5.67 7.07 10.01
N TYR A 86 -6.35 5.95 10.00
CA TYR A 86 -5.91 4.78 9.24
C TYR A 86 -5.85 5.14 7.73
N ILE A 87 -6.93 5.72 7.21
CA ILE A 87 -6.99 6.08 5.80
C ILE A 87 -5.95 7.16 5.47
N LEU A 88 -5.78 8.14 6.35
CA LEU A 88 -4.79 9.19 6.14
C LEU A 88 -3.37 8.60 6.10
N SER A 89 -3.10 7.64 6.96
CA SER A 89 -1.78 7.00 6.98
C SER A 89 -1.50 6.24 5.70
N ILE A 90 -2.51 5.59 5.13
CA ILE A 90 -2.35 4.93 3.84
C ILE A 90 -2.11 5.96 2.74
N ALA A 91 -2.83 7.09 2.80
CA ALA A 91 -2.63 8.17 1.83
C ALA A 91 -1.19 8.68 1.88
N GLN A 92 -0.64 8.85 3.06
CA GLN A 92 0.73 9.32 3.23
C GLN A 92 1.73 8.28 2.70
N LEU A 93 1.46 7.00 2.92
CA LEU A 93 2.31 5.94 2.41
C LEU A 93 2.32 5.93 0.88
N LEU A 94 1.14 6.06 0.26
CA LEU A 94 1.05 6.14 -1.19
C LEU A 94 1.90 7.30 -1.73
N GLU A 95 1.74 8.47 -1.13
CA GLU A 95 2.48 9.64 -1.61
C GLU A 95 3.98 9.48 -1.43
N ALA A 96 4.41 8.87 -0.34
CA ALA A 96 5.83 8.62 -0.12
C ALA A 96 6.38 7.64 -1.17
N LEU A 97 5.62 6.61 -1.50
CA LEU A 97 6.04 5.66 -2.51
C LEU A 97 6.18 6.33 -3.88
N TRP A 98 5.16 7.10 -4.27
CA TRP A 98 5.23 7.84 -5.55
C TRP A 98 6.42 8.78 -5.58
N LYS A 99 6.65 9.49 -4.49
CA LYS A 99 7.74 10.45 -4.41
C LYS A 99 9.10 9.77 -4.53
N SER A 100 9.20 8.53 -4.07
CA SER A 100 10.45 7.76 -4.16
C SER A 100 10.71 7.22 -5.56
N GLY A 101 9.74 7.37 -6.47
CA GLY A 101 9.84 6.84 -7.81
C GLY A 101 9.15 5.50 -8.01
N ALA A 102 8.58 4.94 -6.97
CA ALA A 102 7.84 3.68 -7.09
C ALA A 102 6.48 3.93 -7.72
N LYS A 103 5.91 2.89 -8.33
CA LYS A 103 4.52 2.90 -8.74
C LYS A 103 3.72 2.22 -7.64
N ALA A 104 2.55 2.76 -7.32
CA ALA A 104 1.74 2.20 -6.26
C ALA A 104 0.27 2.44 -6.56
N VAL A 105 -0.54 1.40 -6.35
CA VAL A 105 -1.99 1.46 -6.57
C VAL A 105 -2.67 0.73 -5.42
N ALA A 106 -3.60 1.41 -4.76
CA ALA A 106 -4.37 0.85 -3.66
C ALA A 106 -5.69 0.29 -4.19
N ALA A 107 -5.99 -0.95 -3.84
CA ALA A 107 -7.27 -1.59 -4.18
C ALA A 107 -8.02 -1.81 -2.87
N CYS A 108 -9.06 -1.04 -2.63
CA CYS A 108 -9.81 -1.08 -1.36
C CYS A 108 -11.12 -0.34 -1.51
N ASP A 109 -11.96 -0.45 -0.47
CA ASP A 109 -13.29 0.17 -0.51
C ASP A 109 -13.25 1.69 -0.44
N PHE A 110 -12.17 2.27 0.11
CA PHE A 110 -12.09 3.72 0.31
C PHE A 110 -11.17 4.41 -0.69
N GLU A 111 -11.04 3.85 -1.90
CA GLU A 111 -10.17 4.44 -2.93
C GLU A 111 -10.50 5.89 -3.21
N GLU A 112 -11.79 6.24 -3.16
CA GLU A 112 -12.22 7.60 -3.47
C GLU A 112 -11.66 8.63 -2.49
N GLU A 113 -11.27 8.20 -1.30
CA GLU A 113 -10.75 9.11 -0.28
C GLU A 113 -9.24 9.21 -0.33
N LEU A 114 -8.58 8.45 -1.21
CA LEU A 114 -7.14 8.45 -1.33
C LEU A 114 -6.71 9.39 -2.45
N PRO A 115 -5.48 9.95 -2.37
CA PRO A 115 -4.99 10.78 -3.48
C PRO A 115 -4.98 10.00 -4.77
N ARG A 116 -5.35 10.64 -5.86
CA ARG A 116 -5.47 10.02 -7.19
C ARG A 116 -6.33 8.78 -7.16
N LYS A 117 -7.31 8.75 -6.27
CA LYS A 117 -8.19 7.58 -6.10
C LYS A 117 -7.37 6.31 -5.91
N GLY A 118 -6.33 6.39 -5.07
CA GLY A 118 -5.45 5.25 -4.79
C GLY A 118 -4.48 4.94 -5.90
N GLY A 119 -4.33 5.84 -6.87
CA GLY A 119 -3.46 5.62 -8.02
C GLY A 119 -4.21 5.15 -9.25
N MET A 120 -5.48 4.84 -9.11
CA MET A 120 -6.29 4.33 -10.22
C MET A 120 -6.60 5.40 -11.25
N ALA A 121 -6.65 6.66 -10.83
CA ALA A 121 -7.02 7.76 -11.72
C ALA A 121 -5.86 8.26 -12.58
N GLY A 122 -4.67 7.72 -12.41
CA GLY A 122 -3.50 8.17 -13.12
C GLY A 122 -2.98 9.47 -12.55
N GLU A 123 -2.44 10.34 -13.40
CA GLU A 123 -1.91 11.60 -12.90
C GLU A 123 -2.91 12.64 -12.72
#